data_640db36c2509dbea7773f8052bfc2448
#
_entry.id   640db36c2509dbea7773f8052bfc2448
#
_cell.length_a   1.000
_cell.length_b   1.000
_cell.length_c   1.000
_cell.angle_alpha   90.00
_cell.angle_beta   90.00
_cell.angle_gamma   90.00
#
_symmetry.space_group_name_H-M   'P 1'
#
loop_
_entity.id
_entity.type
_entity.pdbx_description
1 polymer ?
#
loop_
_entity_poly.entity_id
_entity_poly.type
_entity_poly.pdbx_seq_one_letter_code
_entity_poly.pdbx_strand_id
1 'polypeptide(L)'
;FRSATLHIGMTPSTVSMMSDHLLHFAKKYPKVRFDVHEGSTFTLKDQLENRIIDLTTLRTPIALNGCETKPLLKESLMAMSIPDSPLLQERSSIPLKELSRQPLILSYRYRKYMLAAFERAGLMCDIYFTCGDARTAMTMAEKGLGIAILPASMQTLSSKLTSCRISGADLTTEILLAWRKEQLPEEIQDFLKMWD
;
A
#
# COMPACT_ATOMS: atom_id res chain seq x y z
N PHE A 1 -23.97 -10.73 -21.48
CA PHE A 1 -22.69 -10.06 -21.33
C PHE A 1 -21.77 -10.40 -22.48
N ARG A 2 -21.27 -9.39 -23.21
CA ARG A 2 -20.16 -9.55 -24.15
C ARG A 2 -18.90 -9.95 -23.35
N SER A 3 -18.01 -10.69 -23.97
CA SER A 3 -16.69 -10.94 -23.40
C SER A 3 -15.97 -9.59 -23.25
N ALA A 4 -15.79 -9.13 -22.01
CA ALA A 4 -15.11 -7.89 -21.67
C ALA A 4 -13.84 -8.21 -20.89
N THR A 5 -12.81 -7.38 -21.06
CA THR A 5 -11.61 -7.43 -20.26
C THR A 5 -11.59 -6.23 -19.32
N LEU A 6 -11.48 -6.48 -18.03
CA LEU A 6 -11.26 -5.44 -17.02
C LEU A 6 -9.76 -5.24 -16.81
N HIS A 7 -9.28 -4.04 -17.08
CA HIS A 7 -7.88 -3.66 -16.84
C HIS A 7 -7.77 -3.03 -15.44
N ILE A 8 -7.20 -3.76 -14.50
CA ILE A 8 -7.21 -3.43 -13.07
C ILE A 8 -5.80 -3.24 -12.55
N GLY A 9 -5.56 -2.14 -11.84
CA GLY A 9 -4.32 -1.90 -11.11
C GLY A 9 -4.43 -2.31 -9.65
N MET A 10 -3.34 -2.84 -9.11
CA MET A 10 -3.20 -3.18 -7.70
C MET A 10 -1.84 -2.79 -7.17
N THR A 11 -1.79 -2.13 -6.01
CA THR A 11 -0.54 -2.06 -5.26
C THR A 11 -0.25 -3.41 -4.59
N PRO A 12 1.02 -3.76 -4.34
CA PRO A 12 1.35 -5.06 -3.73
C PRO A 12 0.63 -5.36 -2.43
N SER A 13 0.42 -4.33 -1.61
CA SER A 13 -0.24 -4.46 -0.30
C SER A 13 -1.77 -4.63 -0.37
N THR A 14 -2.38 -4.46 -1.55
CA THR A 14 -3.84 -4.54 -1.72
C THR A 14 -4.29 -5.77 -2.50
N VAL A 15 -3.37 -6.62 -2.92
CA VAL A 15 -3.67 -7.82 -3.74
C VAL A 15 -4.67 -8.74 -3.04
N SER A 16 -4.49 -9.01 -1.76
CA SER A 16 -5.40 -9.88 -1.00
C SER A 16 -6.83 -9.32 -0.98
N MET A 17 -6.99 -8.03 -0.68
CA MET A 17 -8.29 -7.35 -0.66
C MET A 17 -8.97 -7.39 -2.04
N MET A 18 -8.22 -7.09 -3.09
CA MET A 18 -8.74 -7.11 -4.46
C MET A 18 -9.10 -8.52 -4.93
N SER A 19 -8.32 -9.52 -4.54
CA SER A 19 -8.52 -10.92 -4.95
C SER A 19 -9.89 -11.45 -4.56
N ASP A 20 -10.37 -11.13 -3.37
CA ASP A 20 -11.69 -11.56 -2.90
C ASP A 20 -12.81 -10.97 -3.76
N HIS A 21 -12.70 -9.69 -4.12
CA HIS A 21 -13.68 -9.02 -4.98
C HIS A 21 -13.62 -9.55 -6.42
N LEU A 22 -12.41 -9.80 -6.95
CA LEU A 22 -12.25 -10.39 -8.28
C LEU A 22 -12.85 -11.80 -8.34
N LEU A 23 -12.62 -12.61 -7.33
CA LEU A 23 -13.18 -13.96 -7.25
C LEU A 23 -14.72 -13.94 -7.24
N HIS A 24 -15.30 -13.05 -6.43
CA HIS A 24 -16.75 -12.91 -6.36
C HIS A 24 -17.34 -12.45 -7.71
N PHE A 25 -16.69 -11.45 -8.33
CA PHE A 25 -17.10 -10.93 -9.62
C PHE A 25 -16.99 -11.98 -10.73
N ALA A 26 -15.90 -12.76 -10.76
CA ALA A 26 -15.69 -13.82 -11.73
C ALA A 26 -16.75 -14.92 -11.67
N LYS A 27 -17.23 -15.25 -10.46
CA LYS A 27 -18.33 -16.18 -10.29
C LYS A 27 -19.66 -15.66 -10.85
N LYS A 28 -19.90 -14.37 -10.69
CA LYS A 28 -21.12 -13.71 -11.20
C LYS A 28 -21.08 -13.49 -12.72
N TYR A 29 -19.90 -13.21 -13.25
CA TYR A 29 -19.68 -12.86 -14.66
C TYR A 29 -18.58 -13.72 -15.31
N PRO A 30 -18.84 -15.01 -15.60
CA PRO A 30 -17.81 -15.97 -16.01
C PRO A 30 -17.18 -15.68 -17.37
N LYS A 31 -17.79 -14.80 -18.19
CA LYS A 31 -17.24 -14.38 -19.49
C LYS A 31 -16.29 -13.20 -19.42
N VAL A 32 -16.20 -12.54 -18.26
CA VAL A 32 -15.27 -11.44 -18.05
C VAL A 32 -13.84 -11.99 -17.89
N ARG A 33 -12.90 -11.25 -18.44
CA ARG A 33 -11.45 -11.50 -18.29
C ARG A 33 -10.83 -10.37 -17.48
N PHE A 34 -9.74 -10.66 -16.81
CA PHE A 34 -8.99 -9.68 -16.02
C PHE A 34 -7.60 -9.54 -16.60
N ASP A 35 -7.19 -8.31 -16.82
CA ASP A 35 -5.81 -7.92 -17.09
C ASP A 35 -5.33 -7.09 -15.90
N VAL A 36 -4.40 -7.62 -15.12
CA VAL A 36 -4.01 -7.06 -13.84
C VAL A 36 -2.61 -6.48 -13.92
N HIS A 37 -2.51 -5.21 -13.58
CA HIS A 37 -1.27 -4.46 -13.51
C HIS A 37 -0.88 -4.25 -12.04
N GLU A 38 0.28 -4.72 -11.66
CA GLU A 38 0.86 -4.46 -10.35
C GLU A 38 1.91 -3.35 -10.43
N GLY A 39 1.96 -2.51 -9.42
CA GLY A 39 2.96 -1.45 -9.38
C GLY A 39 2.84 -0.55 -8.16
N SER A 40 3.71 0.45 -8.11
CA SER A 40 3.63 1.51 -7.11
C SER A 40 2.38 2.37 -7.35
N THR A 41 1.94 3.08 -6.32
CA THR A 41 0.85 4.05 -6.43
C THR A 41 1.09 5.07 -7.55
N PHE A 42 2.33 5.52 -7.73
CA PHE A 42 2.68 6.49 -8.77
C PHE A 42 2.54 5.91 -10.18
N THR A 43 3.04 4.70 -10.39
CA THR A 43 2.91 3.99 -11.68
C THR A 43 1.45 3.73 -12.03
N LEU A 44 0.67 3.25 -11.07
CA LEU A 44 -0.75 2.95 -11.29
C LEU A 44 -1.59 4.21 -11.53
N LYS A 45 -1.26 5.32 -10.85
CA LYS A 45 -1.86 6.63 -11.14
C LYS A 45 -1.63 7.01 -12.60
N ASP A 46 -0.39 6.94 -13.07
CA ASP A 46 -0.06 7.29 -14.46
C ASP A 46 -0.79 6.39 -15.46
N GLN A 47 -0.87 5.09 -15.19
CA GLN A 47 -1.61 4.15 -16.03
C GLN A 47 -3.12 4.44 -16.05
N LEU A 48 -3.71 4.82 -14.91
CA LEU A 48 -5.12 5.20 -14.82
C LEU A 48 -5.40 6.48 -15.62
N GLU A 49 -4.59 7.51 -15.45
CA GLU A 49 -4.73 8.79 -16.14
C GLU A 49 -4.51 8.65 -17.65
N ASN A 50 -3.63 7.74 -18.08
CA ASN A 50 -3.34 7.43 -19.49
C ASN A 50 -4.23 6.32 -20.10
N ARG A 51 -5.30 5.91 -19.42
CA ARG A 51 -6.29 4.93 -19.94
C ARG A 51 -5.73 3.53 -20.21
N ILE A 52 -4.63 3.17 -19.56
CA ILE A 52 -4.04 1.82 -19.64
C ILE A 52 -4.84 0.86 -18.75
N ILE A 53 -5.28 1.35 -17.59
CA ILE A 53 -6.15 0.62 -16.68
C ILE A 53 -7.46 1.38 -16.46
N ASP A 54 -8.52 0.66 -16.07
CA ASP A 54 -9.86 1.21 -15.89
C ASP A 54 -10.11 1.67 -14.45
N LEU A 55 -9.57 0.91 -13.50
CA LEU A 55 -9.64 1.20 -12.08
C LEU A 55 -8.39 0.65 -11.38
N THR A 56 -8.10 1.17 -10.21
CA THR A 56 -6.94 0.73 -9.42
C THR A 56 -7.13 0.97 -7.94
N THR A 57 -6.49 0.16 -7.12
CA THR A 57 -6.21 0.55 -5.73
C THR A 57 -5.01 1.47 -5.68
N LEU A 58 -5.05 2.45 -4.81
CA LEU A 58 -3.96 3.41 -4.56
C LEU A 58 -3.84 3.66 -3.06
N ARG A 59 -2.67 4.10 -2.63
CA ARG A 59 -2.45 4.54 -1.25
C ARG A 59 -2.26 6.03 -1.15
N THR A 60 -2.83 6.62 -0.10
CA THR A 60 -2.59 8.02 0.25
C THR A 60 -1.21 8.23 0.91
N PRO A 61 -0.63 9.43 0.85
CA PRO A 61 -1.12 10.62 0.14
C PRO A 61 -0.91 10.50 -1.38
N ILE A 62 -1.88 10.93 -2.16
CA ILE A 62 -1.82 10.97 -3.63
C ILE A 62 -2.72 12.08 -4.16
N ALA A 63 -2.25 12.83 -5.13
CA ALA A 63 -3.06 13.78 -5.89
C ALA A 63 -3.50 13.14 -7.21
N LEU A 64 -4.80 13.14 -7.47
CA LEU A 64 -5.41 12.56 -8.66
C LEU A 64 -6.14 13.64 -9.44
N ASN A 65 -5.93 13.68 -10.75
CA ASN A 65 -6.61 14.57 -11.67
C ASN A 65 -7.67 13.82 -12.46
N GLY A 66 -8.90 14.35 -12.52
CA GLY A 66 -9.97 13.75 -13.31
C GLY A 66 -10.39 12.35 -12.88
N CYS A 67 -10.16 11.99 -11.63
CA CYS A 67 -10.53 10.71 -11.06
C CYS A 67 -11.51 10.88 -9.91
N GLU A 68 -12.33 9.85 -9.70
CA GLU A 68 -13.12 9.64 -8.50
C GLU A 68 -12.46 8.59 -7.63
N THR A 69 -12.70 8.66 -6.33
CA THR A 69 -12.13 7.73 -5.37
C THR A 69 -13.17 7.27 -4.37
N LYS A 70 -12.98 6.06 -3.86
CA LYS A 70 -13.71 5.51 -2.73
C LYS A 70 -12.73 5.01 -1.68
N PRO A 71 -12.77 5.50 -0.43
CA PRO A 71 -11.97 4.96 0.65
C PRO A 71 -12.35 3.51 0.96
N LEU A 72 -11.36 2.63 1.06
CA LEU A 72 -11.57 1.21 1.36
C LEU A 72 -11.09 0.86 2.77
N LEU A 73 -9.93 1.33 3.16
CA LEU A 73 -9.32 1.02 4.46
C LEU A 73 -8.39 2.15 4.88
N LYS A 74 -8.44 2.51 6.15
CA LYS A 74 -7.43 3.34 6.81
C LYS A 74 -6.65 2.50 7.80
N GLU A 75 -5.32 2.55 7.72
CA GLU A 75 -4.43 1.77 8.58
C GLU A 75 -3.17 2.52 8.96
N SER A 76 -2.54 2.09 10.06
CA SER A 76 -1.29 2.66 10.54
C SER A 76 -0.08 2.10 9.78
N LEU A 77 0.96 2.92 9.65
CA LEU A 77 2.30 2.44 9.35
C LEU A 77 2.90 1.81 10.61
N MET A 78 3.54 0.68 10.42
CA MET A 78 4.16 -0.12 11.48
C MET A 78 5.66 -0.25 11.24
N ALA A 79 6.42 -0.40 12.32
CA ALA A 79 7.81 -0.82 12.24
C ALA A 79 7.89 -2.35 12.20
N MET A 80 8.56 -2.89 11.19
CA MET A 80 8.69 -4.33 10.98
C MET A 80 10.15 -4.76 10.85
N SER A 81 10.54 -5.80 11.56
CA SER A 81 11.88 -6.39 11.48
C SER A 81 11.87 -7.88 11.84
N ILE A 82 13.01 -8.52 11.66
CA ILE A 82 13.20 -9.89 12.13
C ILE A 82 13.06 -9.98 13.67
N PRO A 83 12.61 -11.13 14.21
CA PRO A 83 12.40 -11.31 15.66
C PRO A 83 13.67 -11.12 16.50
N ASP A 84 14.83 -11.40 15.92
CA ASP A 84 16.13 -11.27 16.61
C ASP A 84 16.57 -9.82 16.77
N SER A 85 15.82 -8.87 16.20
CA SER A 85 16.08 -7.44 16.45
C SER A 85 15.71 -7.10 17.88
N PRO A 86 16.68 -6.70 18.72
CA PRO A 86 16.43 -6.41 20.14
C PRO A 86 15.47 -5.21 20.34
N LEU A 87 15.22 -4.47 19.27
CA LEU A 87 14.39 -3.26 19.31
C LEU A 87 12.90 -3.52 19.25
N LEU A 88 12.48 -4.55 18.51
CA LEU A 88 11.05 -4.88 18.35
C LEU A 88 10.65 -6.12 19.17
N GLN A 89 11.61 -6.78 19.80
CA GLN A 89 11.36 -7.97 20.59
C GLN A 89 10.46 -7.65 21.78
N GLU A 90 9.33 -8.36 21.88
CA GLU A 90 8.35 -8.24 22.97
C GLU A 90 7.76 -6.83 23.19
N ARG A 91 7.86 -5.95 22.22
CA ARG A 91 7.31 -4.60 22.32
C ARG A 91 5.99 -4.48 21.57
N SER A 92 5.03 -3.79 22.19
CA SER A 92 3.78 -3.37 21.52
C SER A 92 3.95 -2.07 20.74
N SER A 93 4.88 -1.21 21.13
CA SER A 93 5.16 0.07 20.45
C SER A 93 6.62 0.51 20.58
N ILE A 94 7.07 1.25 19.57
CA ILE A 94 8.39 1.91 19.58
C ILE A 94 8.21 3.42 19.43
N PRO A 95 8.80 4.24 20.32
CA PRO A 95 8.74 5.69 20.17
C PRO A 95 9.46 6.17 18.91
N LEU A 96 8.92 7.21 18.27
CA LEU A 96 9.53 7.83 17.09
C LEU A 96 11.00 8.24 17.33
N LYS A 97 11.31 8.74 18.54
CA LYS A 97 12.67 9.10 18.96
C LYS A 97 13.64 7.90 18.91
N GLU A 98 13.18 6.74 19.33
CA GLU A 98 14.00 5.53 19.31
C GLU A 98 14.15 5.00 17.88
N LEU A 99 13.05 5.03 17.13
CA LEU A 99 13.02 4.63 15.71
C LEU A 99 13.98 5.48 14.86
N SER A 100 14.11 6.78 15.14
CA SER A 100 15.00 7.69 14.40
C SER A 100 16.48 7.30 14.46
N ARG A 101 16.87 6.49 15.43
CA ARG A 101 18.27 6.04 15.65
C ARG A 101 18.55 4.69 14.98
N GLN A 102 17.59 4.14 14.26
CA GLN A 102 17.68 2.81 13.68
C GLN A 102 17.92 2.87 12.18
N PRO A 103 18.51 1.83 11.57
CA PRO A 103 18.60 1.73 10.13
C PRO A 103 17.21 1.51 9.54
N LEU A 104 16.65 2.54 8.93
CA LEU A 104 15.30 2.51 8.37
C LEU A 104 15.30 2.12 6.90
N ILE A 105 14.35 1.27 6.54
CA ILE A 105 14.06 0.84 5.18
C ILE A 105 12.72 1.42 4.78
N LEU A 106 12.70 2.25 3.75
CA LEU A 106 11.51 2.93 3.27
C LEU A 106 11.31 2.75 1.77
N SER A 107 10.08 2.60 1.34
CA SER A 107 9.72 2.88 -0.05
C SER A 107 9.73 4.40 -0.29
N TYR A 108 9.99 4.84 -1.52
CA TYR A 108 9.91 6.26 -1.91
C TYR A 108 8.58 6.89 -1.54
N ARG A 109 7.53 6.09 -1.56
CA ARG A 109 6.18 6.47 -1.16
C ARG A 109 6.12 7.14 0.21
N TYR A 110 6.81 6.57 1.20
CA TYR A 110 6.74 7.02 2.60
C TYR A 110 7.94 7.86 3.04
N ARG A 111 8.96 7.97 2.20
CA ARG A 111 10.20 8.67 2.56
C ARG A 111 9.93 10.12 2.99
N LYS A 112 9.28 10.90 2.13
CA LYS A 112 8.95 12.31 2.43
C LYS A 112 8.03 12.43 3.64
N TYR A 113 7.05 11.54 3.74
CA TYR A 113 6.09 11.50 4.84
C TYR A 113 6.76 11.21 6.19
N MET A 114 7.65 10.23 6.23
CA MET A 114 8.41 9.89 7.44
C MET A 114 9.41 10.99 7.82
N LEU A 115 10.15 11.56 6.86
CA LEU A 115 11.05 12.67 7.13
C LEU A 115 10.32 13.87 7.74
N ALA A 116 9.15 14.21 7.22
CA ALA A 116 8.32 15.28 7.77
C ALA A 116 7.86 14.99 9.21
N ALA A 117 7.54 13.73 9.52
CA ALA A 117 7.16 13.33 10.88
C ALA A 117 8.33 13.46 11.87
N PHE A 118 9.53 13.05 11.48
CA PHE A 118 10.73 13.23 12.30
C PHE A 118 11.06 14.70 12.50
N GLU A 119 11.00 15.50 11.45
CA GLU A 119 11.25 16.95 11.50
C GLU A 119 10.28 17.66 12.46
N ARG A 120 8.97 17.37 12.36
CA ARG A 120 7.97 17.92 13.30
C ARG A 120 8.23 17.54 14.76
N ALA A 121 8.84 16.40 15.00
CA ALA A 121 9.22 15.94 16.34
C ALA A 121 10.61 16.48 16.78
N GLY A 122 11.27 17.29 15.95
CA GLY A 122 12.64 17.78 16.23
C GLY A 122 13.70 16.69 16.18
N LEU A 123 13.45 15.62 15.42
CA LEU A 123 14.33 14.47 15.29
C LEU A 123 15.00 14.43 13.92
N MET A 124 16.26 14.04 13.92
CA MET A 124 16.98 13.67 12.70
C MET A 124 17.00 12.15 12.56
N CYS A 125 16.82 11.65 11.36
CA CYS A 125 16.99 10.24 11.07
C CYS A 125 17.85 10.04 9.83
N ASP A 126 18.55 8.91 9.78
CA ASP A 126 19.28 8.46 8.61
C ASP A 126 18.49 7.31 7.97
N ILE A 127 17.93 7.57 6.78
CA ILE A 127 17.24 6.54 6.03
C ILE A 127 18.31 5.70 5.32
N TYR A 128 18.49 4.50 5.81
CA TYR A 128 19.55 3.60 5.37
C TYR A 128 19.30 2.99 4.00
N PHE A 129 18.03 2.67 3.69
CA PHE A 129 17.66 2.02 2.43
C PHE A 129 16.36 2.60 1.89
N THR A 130 16.35 2.96 0.62
CA THR A 130 15.17 3.47 -0.08
C THR A 130 14.93 2.65 -1.34
N CYS A 131 13.67 2.27 -1.59
CA CYS A 131 13.28 1.45 -2.74
C CYS A 131 11.93 1.89 -3.32
N GLY A 132 11.64 1.43 -4.53
CA GLY A 132 10.41 1.76 -5.24
C GLY A 132 9.17 0.93 -4.84
N ASP A 133 9.37 -0.18 -4.15
CA ASP A 133 8.33 -1.18 -3.90
C ASP A 133 8.33 -1.63 -2.43
N ALA A 134 7.16 -1.70 -1.82
CA ALA A 134 7.00 -2.15 -0.44
C ALA A 134 7.43 -3.63 -0.24
N ARG A 135 7.30 -4.48 -1.25
CA ARG A 135 7.80 -5.88 -1.19
C ARG A 135 9.32 -5.93 -1.09
N THR A 136 10.01 -5.05 -1.80
CA THR A 136 11.47 -4.92 -1.69
C THR A 136 11.87 -4.49 -0.29
N ALA A 137 11.18 -3.51 0.29
CA ALA A 137 11.42 -3.09 1.67
C ALA A 137 11.21 -4.25 2.66
N MET A 138 10.14 -5.01 2.49
CA MET A 138 9.84 -6.19 3.30
C MET A 138 10.94 -7.26 3.19
N THR A 139 11.37 -7.57 1.97
CA THR A 139 12.43 -8.56 1.72
C THR A 139 13.75 -8.15 2.38
N MET A 140 14.11 -6.87 2.32
CA MET A 140 15.33 -6.37 2.98
C MET A 140 15.24 -6.47 4.49
N ALA A 141 14.09 -6.18 5.08
CA ALA A 141 13.86 -6.37 6.51
C ALA A 141 13.94 -7.85 6.91
N GLU A 142 13.39 -8.77 6.10
CA GLU A 142 13.48 -10.22 6.31
C GLU A 142 14.93 -10.74 6.29
N LYS A 143 15.81 -10.05 5.57
CA LYS A 143 17.25 -10.33 5.55
C LYS A 143 18.02 -9.68 6.71
N GLY A 144 17.33 -8.94 7.57
CA GLY A 144 17.96 -8.29 8.72
C GLY A 144 18.70 -7.00 8.41
N LEU A 145 18.43 -6.37 7.25
CA LEU A 145 19.11 -5.12 6.85
C LEU A 145 18.75 -3.93 7.76
N GLY A 146 17.55 -3.93 8.32
CA GLY A 146 17.07 -2.86 9.17
C GLY A 146 15.58 -3.00 9.49
N ILE A 147 14.97 -1.88 9.90
CA ILE A 147 13.55 -1.79 10.22
C ILE A 147 12.80 -1.20 9.03
N ALA A 148 11.88 -1.96 8.45
CA ALA A 148 11.00 -1.47 7.40
C ALA A 148 9.77 -0.78 8.01
N ILE A 149 9.38 0.36 7.42
CA ILE A 149 8.13 1.05 7.76
C ILE A 149 7.11 0.70 6.68
N LEU A 150 6.10 -0.05 7.07
CA LEU A 150 5.14 -0.66 6.16
C LEU A 150 3.71 -0.52 6.70
N PRO A 151 2.69 -0.50 5.83
CA PRO A 151 1.30 -0.57 6.27
C PRO A 151 1.03 -1.84 7.08
N ALA A 152 0.19 -1.73 8.12
CA ALA A 152 -0.11 -2.84 9.04
C ALA A 152 -0.57 -4.11 8.33
N SER A 153 -1.38 -4.01 7.27
CA SER A 153 -1.89 -5.15 6.50
C SER A 153 -0.78 -5.98 5.84
N MET A 154 0.41 -5.41 5.61
CA MET A 154 1.53 -6.16 5.04
C MET A 154 2.12 -7.19 5.98
N GLN A 155 1.82 -7.13 7.28
CA GLN A 155 2.25 -8.16 8.25
C GLN A 155 1.82 -9.57 7.83
N THR A 156 0.64 -9.70 7.22
CA THR A 156 0.10 -10.99 6.78
C THR A 156 0.88 -11.63 5.62
N LEU A 157 1.69 -10.83 4.93
CA LEU A 157 2.49 -11.30 3.78
C LEU A 157 3.85 -11.85 4.18
N SER A 158 4.22 -11.75 5.46
CA SER A 158 5.49 -12.26 5.97
C SER A 158 5.30 -13.01 7.29
N SER A 159 5.79 -14.25 7.32
CA SER A 159 5.90 -15.04 8.56
C SER A 159 7.22 -14.81 9.30
N LYS A 160 8.15 -14.07 8.70
CA LYS A 160 9.50 -13.84 9.21
C LYS A 160 9.66 -12.54 9.98
N LEU A 161 8.72 -11.60 9.80
CA LEU A 161 8.78 -10.28 10.43
C LEU A 161 7.85 -10.22 11.63
N THR A 162 8.32 -9.54 12.65
CA THR A 162 7.49 -9.05 13.74
C THR A 162 7.18 -7.57 13.51
N SER A 163 6.01 -7.12 13.93
CA SER A 163 5.59 -5.73 13.78
C SER A 163 5.34 -5.06 15.12
N CYS A 164 5.56 -3.77 15.14
CA CYS A 164 5.43 -2.92 16.31
C CYS A 164 4.79 -1.60 15.91
N ARG A 165 3.89 -1.08 16.73
CA ARG A 165 3.29 0.23 16.55
C ARG A 165 4.35 1.32 16.74
N ILE A 166 4.21 2.42 15.99
CA ILE A 166 5.05 3.61 16.15
C ILE A 166 4.28 4.62 16.99
N SER A 167 4.84 5.02 18.13
CA SER A 167 4.26 6.04 19.00
C SER A 167 4.96 7.40 18.82
N GLY A 168 4.25 8.49 19.15
CA GLY A 168 4.78 9.85 19.04
C GLY A 168 4.47 10.56 17.73
N ALA A 169 3.79 9.92 16.80
CA ALA A 169 3.26 10.52 15.57
C ALA A 169 2.03 9.75 15.09
N ASP A 170 1.12 10.43 14.42
CA ASP A 170 0.00 9.82 13.71
C ASP A 170 0.44 9.47 12.27
N LEU A 171 0.87 8.23 12.09
CA LEU A 171 1.38 7.72 10.82
C LEU A 171 0.35 6.77 10.21
N THR A 172 -0.56 7.31 9.42
CA THR A 172 -1.63 6.55 8.77
C THR A 172 -1.56 6.66 7.26
N THR A 173 -2.09 5.64 6.58
CA THR A 173 -2.31 5.61 5.14
C THR A 173 -3.69 5.05 4.85
N GLU A 174 -4.31 5.49 3.76
CA GLU A 174 -5.57 4.94 3.29
C GLU A 174 -5.37 4.18 1.99
N ILE A 175 -6.13 3.12 1.82
CA ILE A 175 -6.34 2.48 0.54
C ILE A 175 -7.56 3.10 -0.10
N LEU A 176 -7.40 3.61 -1.31
CA LEU A 176 -8.47 4.14 -2.15
C LEU A 176 -8.68 3.21 -3.34
N LEU A 177 -9.93 3.01 -3.71
CA LEU A 177 -10.29 2.59 -5.06
C LEU A 177 -10.43 3.85 -5.91
N ALA A 178 -9.82 3.88 -7.08
CA ALA A 178 -9.81 5.05 -7.96
C ALA A 178 -10.18 4.67 -9.40
N TRP A 179 -10.93 5.53 -10.07
CA TRP A 179 -11.34 5.40 -11.47
C TRP A 179 -11.52 6.79 -12.11
N ARG A 180 -11.55 6.87 -13.43
CA ARG A 180 -11.70 8.16 -14.13
C ARG A 180 -13.13 8.68 -14.02
N LYS A 181 -13.29 10.00 -13.92
CA LYS A 181 -14.58 10.73 -14.01
C LYS A 181 -15.07 10.77 -15.45
N GLU A 182 -15.54 9.66 -15.94
CA GLU A 182 -16.11 9.53 -17.30
C GLU A 182 -17.17 8.43 -17.29
N GLN A 183 -17.89 8.29 -18.41
CA GLN A 183 -18.80 7.16 -18.56
C GLN A 183 -17.98 5.87 -18.64
N LEU A 184 -18.13 5.03 -17.63
CA LEU A 184 -17.44 3.76 -17.52
C LEU A 184 -18.18 2.66 -18.29
N PRO A 185 -17.48 1.65 -18.81
CA PRO A 185 -18.11 0.41 -19.26
C PRO A 185 -19.00 -0.21 -18.18
N GLU A 186 -20.09 -0.87 -18.61
CA GLU A 186 -21.07 -1.47 -17.70
C GLU A 186 -20.42 -2.44 -16.70
N GLU A 187 -19.46 -3.21 -17.19
CA GLU A 187 -18.73 -4.20 -16.37
C GLU A 187 -17.94 -3.54 -15.26
N ILE A 188 -17.35 -2.37 -15.51
CA ILE A 188 -16.63 -1.59 -14.49
C ILE A 188 -17.62 -1.01 -13.48
N GLN A 189 -18.76 -0.48 -13.94
CA GLN A 189 -19.79 0.03 -13.05
C GLN A 189 -20.31 -1.08 -12.12
N ASP A 190 -20.54 -2.28 -12.63
CA ASP A 190 -20.97 -3.41 -11.84
C ASP A 190 -19.91 -3.90 -10.87
N PHE A 191 -18.63 -3.85 -11.26
CA PHE A 191 -17.53 -4.15 -10.35
C PHE A 191 -17.47 -3.15 -9.19
N LEU A 192 -17.64 -1.84 -9.48
CA LEU A 192 -17.63 -0.79 -8.45
C LEU A 192 -18.78 -0.95 -7.44
N LYS A 193 -19.96 -1.37 -7.88
CA LYS A 193 -21.12 -1.61 -6.99
C LYS A 193 -20.89 -2.70 -5.95
N MET A 194 -19.93 -3.58 -6.16
CA MET A 194 -19.60 -4.64 -5.22
C MET A 194 -18.83 -4.15 -3.99
N TRP A 195 -18.41 -2.90 -3.99
CA TRP A 195 -17.70 -2.26 -2.89
C TRP A 195 -18.62 -1.41 -1.99
N ASP A 196 -19.91 -1.39 -2.25
CA ASP A 196 -20.93 -0.65 -1.50
C ASP A 196 -21.43 -1.38 -0.25
#